data_2874327287cb02104ab4041972bbdfdf
#
_entry.id   2874327287cb02104ab4041972bbdfdf
#
_cell.length_a   1.000
_cell.length_b   1.000
_cell.length_c   1.000
_cell.angle_alpha   90.00
_cell.angle_beta   90.00
_cell.angle_gamma   90.00
#
_symmetry.space_group_name_H-M   'P 1'
#
loop_
_entity.id
_entity.type
_entity.pdbx_description
1 polymer ?
#
loop_
_entity_poly.entity_id
_entity_poly.type
_entity_poly.pdbx_seq_one_letter_code
_entity_poly.pdbx_strand_id
1 'polypeptide(L)'
;RLSVAEKIEREGAVLLKNEGILPLKKGTRAAVAGCYAKAEPTSLVFGGGSARMVWLGQPFDLAALLSERLGEQTVYERAFLPKVAIGNAALGIPARAVENAALADVSIVCAGTGADLEYESGDRESIRLPEVQERAIVDIAKANPETVVVLFAGSAVDVSAWEPYVKGILLAGFCGERGGAA
;
A
#
# COMPACT_ATOMS: atom_id res chain seq x y z
N ARG A 1 -7.34 23.26 -6.62
CA ARG A 1 -5.96 22.78 -6.47
C ARG A 1 -5.93 21.35 -5.94
N LEU A 2 -6.51 21.05 -4.76
CA LEU A 2 -6.60 19.69 -4.24
C LEU A 2 -7.46 18.76 -5.11
N SER A 3 -8.55 19.26 -5.69
CA SER A 3 -9.41 18.51 -6.63
C SER A 3 -8.68 18.12 -7.92
N VAL A 4 -7.73 18.95 -8.37
CA VAL A 4 -6.89 18.61 -9.53
C VAL A 4 -5.91 17.49 -9.18
N ALA A 5 -5.27 17.54 -7.99
CA ALA A 5 -4.39 16.50 -7.53
C ALA A 5 -5.12 15.15 -7.39
N GLU A 6 -6.32 15.15 -6.82
CA GLU A 6 -7.17 13.96 -6.74
C GLU A 6 -7.55 13.39 -8.13
N LYS A 7 -7.88 14.28 -9.07
CA LYS A 7 -8.19 13.88 -10.44
C LYS A 7 -6.98 13.25 -11.14
N ILE A 8 -5.79 13.85 -10.99
CA ILE A 8 -4.54 13.33 -11.56
C ILE A 8 -4.26 11.93 -11.02
N GLU A 9 -4.38 11.74 -9.71
CA GLU A 9 -4.15 10.43 -9.09
C GLU A 9 -5.16 9.39 -9.59
N ARG A 10 -6.44 9.72 -9.61
CA ARG A 10 -7.50 8.83 -10.08
C ARG A 10 -7.32 8.40 -11.54
N GLU A 11 -6.85 9.31 -12.39
CA GLU A 11 -6.59 9.03 -13.82
C GLU A 11 -5.20 8.38 -14.03
N GLY A 12 -4.27 8.55 -13.08
CA GLY A 12 -2.92 8.00 -13.14
C GLY A 12 -2.78 6.61 -12.55
N ALA A 13 -3.66 6.23 -11.62
CA ALA A 13 -3.63 4.90 -11.03
C ALA A 13 -3.92 3.81 -12.07
N VAL A 14 -3.18 2.70 -12.02
CA VAL A 14 -3.29 1.61 -13.00
C VAL A 14 -3.75 0.32 -12.32
N LEU A 15 -4.88 -0.21 -12.76
CA LEU A 15 -5.37 -1.52 -12.34
C LEU A 15 -4.63 -2.61 -13.12
N LEU A 16 -3.59 -3.20 -12.51
CA LEU A 16 -2.74 -4.21 -13.14
C LEU A 16 -3.38 -5.60 -13.14
N LYS A 17 -4.15 -5.93 -12.08
CA LYS A 17 -4.86 -7.21 -11.94
C LYS A 17 -6.20 -6.99 -11.24
N ASN A 18 -7.26 -7.65 -11.74
CA ASN A 18 -8.55 -7.70 -11.06
C ASN A 18 -9.30 -8.97 -11.45
N GLU A 19 -9.35 -9.92 -10.55
CA GLU A 19 -10.12 -11.16 -10.70
C GLU A 19 -11.57 -11.00 -10.15
N GLY A 20 -12.16 -9.83 -10.38
CA GLY A 20 -13.54 -9.54 -9.97
C GLY A 20 -13.71 -9.09 -8.52
N ILE A 21 -12.60 -8.85 -7.80
CA ILE A 21 -12.64 -8.39 -6.41
C ILE A 21 -12.94 -6.89 -6.28
N LEU A 22 -12.54 -6.10 -7.27
CA LEU A 22 -12.81 -4.66 -7.32
C LEU A 22 -13.92 -4.34 -8.33
N PRO A 23 -14.75 -3.31 -8.07
CA PRO A 23 -14.75 -2.43 -6.90
C PRO A 23 -15.34 -3.10 -5.64
N LEU A 24 -14.88 -2.65 -4.47
CA LEU A 24 -15.41 -3.12 -3.20
C LEU A 24 -16.85 -2.62 -3.01
N LYS A 25 -17.69 -3.47 -2.42
CA LYS A 25 -19.09 -3.13 -2.15
C LYS A 25 -19.24 -2.47 -0.78
N LYS A 26 -20.24 -1.62 -0.63
CA LYS A 26 -20.62 -1.08 0.67
C LYS A 26 -20.99 -2.24 1.62
N GLY A 27 -20.57 -2.16 2.88
CA GLY A 27 -20.72 -3.23 3.86
C GLY A 27 -19.59 -4.26 3.86
N THR A 28 -18.59 -4.16 2.99
CA THR A 28 -17.40 -5.03 3.01
C THR A 28 -16.53 -4.71 4.22
N ARG A 29 -16.24 -5.72 5.04
CA ARG A 29 -15.28 -5.62 6.14
C ARG A 29 -13.87 -5.76 5.58
N ALA A 30 -13.04 -4.73 5.74
CA ALA A 30 -11.70 -4.71 5.21
C ALA A 30 -10.64 -4.79 6.31
N ALA A 31 -9.56 -5.55 6.05
CA ALA A 31 -8.33 -5.50 6.82
C ALA A 31 -7.23 -4.86 5.97
N VAL A 32 -6.64 -3.78 6.47
CA VAL A 32 -5.56 -3.06 5.80
C VAL A 32 -4.25 -3.35 6.49
N ALA A 33 -3.23 -3.71 5.72
CA ALA A 33 -1.89 -4.00 6.20
C ALA A 33 -0.84 -3.20 5.43
N GLY A 34 0.25 -2.85 6.12
CA GLY A 34 1.41 -2.21 5.51
C GLY A 34 1.57 -0.73 5.85
N CYS A 35 2.82 -0.30 5.94
CA CYS A 35 3.18 1.06 6.37
C CYS A 35 2.75 2.16 5.39
N TYR A 36 2.50 1.81 4.13
CA TYR A 36 2.07 2.77 3.10
C TYR A 36 0.58 3.09 3.14
N ALA A 37 -0.21 2.39 3.96
CA ALA A 37 -1.63 2.69 4.16
C ALA A 37 -1.88 4.01 4.89
N LYS A 38 -0.88 4.52 5.58
CA LYS A 38 -0.92 5.81 6.27
C LYS A 38 0.25 6.67 5.84
N ALA A 39 -0.02 7.93 5.57
CA ALA A 39 1.02 8.88 5.23
C ALA A 39 1.83 9.24 6.47
N GLU A 40 2.81 8.44 6.78
CA GLU A 40 3.79 8.72 7.82
C GLU A 40 5.01 9.42 7.21
N PRO A 41 5.80 10.20 7.99
CA PRO A 41 6.99 10.89 7.49
C PRO A 41 8.03 9.97 6.85
N THR A 42 7.99 8.68 7.19
CA THR A 42 8.90 7.64 6.67
C THR A 42 8.31 6.89 5.48
N SER A 43 7.02 7.01 5.21
CA SER A 43 6.38 6.45 4.02
C SER A 43 6.37 7.51 2.93
N LEU A 44 7.30 7.44 1.99
CA LEU A 44 7.32 8.36 0.86
C LEU A 44 6.23 8.04 -0.15
N VAL A 45 4.99 8.31 0.23
CA VAL A 45 3.90 8.45 -0.74
C VAL A 45 4.05 9.69 -1.62
N PHE A 46 5.17 10.42 -1.50
CA PHE A 46 5.36 11.74 -2.08
C PHE A 46 6.58 11.90 -2.97
N GLY A 47 7.35 10.84 -3.19
CA GLY A 47 8.64 10.98 -3.84
C GLY A 47 9.65 11.75 -2.98
N GLY A 48 10.89 11.81 -3.43
CA GLY A 48 12.02 12.44 -2.76
C GLY A 48 12.82 13.34 -3.69
N GLY A 49 14.00 13.75 -3.24
CA GLY A 49 14.94 14.56 -4.02
C GLY A 49 14.50 16.00 -4.19
N SER A 50 14.83 16.57 -5.35
CA SER A 50 14.55 17.97 -5.69
C SER A 50 13.07 18.31 -5.76
N ALA A 51 12.21 17.33 -5.97
CA ALA A 51 10.76 17.47 -6.02
C ALA A 51 10.08 17.34 -4.66
N ARG A 52 10.79 17.60 -3.57
CA ARG A 52 10.22 17.50 -2.22
C ARG A 52 9.00 18.38 -2.06
N MET A 53 7.87 17.76 -1.78
CA MET A 53 6.61 18.47 -1.55
C MET A 53 6.38 18.77 -0.07
N VAL A 54 5.65 19.85 0.18
CA VAL A 54 5.20 20.24 1.52
C VAL A 54 3.71 19.93 1.61
N TRP A 55 3.31 19.29 2.69
CA TRP A 55 1.91 19.04 3.03
C TRP A 55 1.15 20.35 3.24
N LEU A 56 -0.04 20.41 2.68
CA LEU A 56 -0.96 21.52 2.87
C LEU A 56 -2.19 21.13 3.71
N GLY A 57 -2.39 19.85 3.96
CA GLY A 57 -3.55 19.32 4.67
C GLY A 57 -3.21 18.17 5.61
N GLN A 58 -4.22 17.37 5.92
CA GLN A 58 -4.06 16.20 6.77
C GLN A 58 -3.45 15.03 5.99
N PRO A 59 -2.54 14.27 6.60
CA PRO A 59 -2.05 13.02 6.02
C PRO A 59 -3.23 12.09 5.70
N PHE A 60 -3.17 11.36 4.58
CA PHE A 60 -4.21 10.39 4.33
C PHE A 60 -4.05 9.15 5.23
N ASP A 61 -5.18 8.58 5.61
CA ASP A 61 -5.28 7.29 6.30
C ASP A 61 -6.26 6.42 5.49
N LEU A 62 -5.72 5.47 4.73
CA LEU A 62 -6.53 4.64 3.85
C LEU A 62 -7.55 3.81 4.63
N ALA A 63 -7.18 3.32 5.82
CA ALA A 63 -8.11 2.55 6.64
C ALA A 63 -9.31 3.39 7.10
N ALA A 64 -9.06 4.64 7.51
CA ALA A 64 -10.14 5.57 7.87
C ALA A 64 -11.04 5.90 6.69
N LEU A 65 -10.44 6.17 5.52
CA LEU A 65 -11.17 6.47 4.28
C LEU A 65 -12.01 5.29 3.80
N LEU A 66 -11.46 4.06 3.89
CA LEU A 66 -12.21 2.85 3.57
C LEU A 66 -13.36 2.62 4.55
N SER A 67 -13.15 2.84 5.85
CA SER A 67 -14.23 2.74 6.83
C SER A 67 -15.39 3.69 6.49
N GLU A 68 -15.08 4.92 6.13
CA GLU A 68 -16.09 5.90 5.70
C GLU A 68 -16.83 5.45 4.43
N ARG A 69 -16.11 4.96 3.43
CA ARG A 69 -16.68 4.58 2.13
C ARG A 69 -17.47 3.28 2.18
N LEU A 70 -16.98 2.29 2.90
CA LEU A 70 -17.60 0.98 3.00
C LEU A 70 -18.74 0.96 4.03
N GLY A 71 -18.73 1.88 5.00
CA GLY A 71 -19.71 1.94 6.09
C GLY A 71 -19.49 0.88 7.18
N GLU A 72 -18.29 0.25 7.19
CA GLU A 72 -17.88 -0.76 8.15
C GLU A 72 -16.50 -0.39 8.72
N GLN A 73 -16.23 -0.81 9.95
CA GLN A 73 -14.94 -0.56 10.57
C GLN A 73 -13.84 -1.34 9.85
N THR A 74 -12.89 -0.61 9.28
CA THR A 74 -11.68 -1.18 8.71
C THR A 74 -10.61 -1.31 9.79
N VAL A 75 -10.05 -2.50 9.95
CA VAL A 75 -8.93 -2.73 10.86
C VAL A 75 -7.60 -2.46 10.15
N TYR A 76 -6.64 -1.88 10.86
CA TYR A 76 -5.32 -1.58 10.32
C TYR A 76 -4.22 -2.20 11.17
N GLU A 77 -3.23 -2.78 10.50
CA GLU A 77 -1.99 -3.24 11.11
C GLU A 77 -0.80 -2.82 10.24
N ARG A 78 0.24 -2.26 10.84
CA ARG A 78 1.41 -1.78 10.10
C ARG A 78 2.11 -2.89 9.30
N ALA A 79 2.09 -4.10 9.78
CA ALA A 79 2.65 -5.34 9.22
C ALA A 79 4.16 -5.32 8.93
N PHE A 80 4.68 -4.27 8.31
CA PHE A 80 6.11 -4.07 8.04
C PHE A 80 6.46 -2.58 8.07
N LEU A 81 7.76 -2.30 8.16
CA LEU A 81 8.31 -0.94 8.11
C LEU A 81 9.05 -0.70 6.78
N PRO A 82 9.19 0.55 6.33
CA PRO A 82 10.13 0.88 5.27
C PRO A 82 11.55 0.47 5.69
N LYS A 83 12.40 0.09 4.74
CA LYS A 83 13.76 -0.41 5.01
C LYS A 83 14.61 0.52 5.88
N VAL A 84 14.47 1.85 5.75
CA VAL A 84 15.23 2.86 6.52
C VAL A 84 15.02 2.78 8.02
N ALA A 85 13.86 2.34 8.47
CA ALA A 85 13.55 2.29 9.90
C ALA A 85 14.27 1.15 10.65
N ILE A 86 15.06 0.32 9.96
CA ILE A 86 15.54 -0.92 10.55
C ILE A 86 17.02 -1.14 10.27
N GLY A 87 17.85 -0.75 11.21
CA GLY A 87 19.08 -1.47 11.42
C GLY A 87 18.74 -2.92 11.83
N ASN A 88 18.77 -3.86 10.88
CA ASN A 88 18.83 -5.32 11.11
C ASN A 88 17.64 -6.05 11.77
N ALA A 89 16.48 -5.47 11.97
CA ALA A 89 15.37 -6.27 12.44
C ALA A 89 14.60 -6.85 11.25
N ALA A 90 14.85 -8.10 10.94
CA ALA A 90 13.88 -8.96 10.29
C ALA A 90 12.67 -9.10 11.24
N LEU A 91 11.88 -8.04 11.38
CA LEU A 91 10.61 -8.11 12.09
C LEU A 91 9.73 -9.04 11.27
N GLY A 92 9.46 -10.20 11.81
CA GLY A 92 8.43 -11.07 11.28
C GLY A 92 7.14 -10.28 11.13
N ILE A 93 6.32 -10.69 10.18
CA ILE A 93 4.99 -10.09 9.99
C ILE A 93 4.24 -10.28 11.31
N PRO A 94 3.65 -9.23 11.90
CA PRO A 94 2.87 -9.39 13.11
C PRO A 94 1.77 -10.42 12.88
N ALA A 95 1.66 -11.43 13.73
CA ALA A 95 0.60 -12.44 13.67
C ALA A 95 -0.79 -11.78 13.53
N ARG A 96 -0.95 -10.63 14.17
CA ARG A 96 -2.15 -9.82 14.14
C ARG A 96 -2.57 -9.34 12.73
N ALA A 97 -1.61 -9.09 11.82
CA ALA A 97 -1.94 -8.73 10.43
C ALA A 97 -2.59 -9.91 9.70
N VAL A 98 -2.07 -11.11 9.92
CA VAL A 98 -2.59 -12.35 9.34
C VAL A 98 -3.93 -12.74 9.96
N GLU A 99 -4.09 -12.58 11.28
CA GLU A 99 -5.35 -12.82 12.01
C GLU A 99 -6.45 -11.85 11.54
N ASN A 100 -6.14 -10.57 11.42
CA ASN A 100 -7.09 -9.56 10.91
C ASN A 100 -7.52 -9.89 9.47
N ALA A 101 -6.58 -10.32 8.63
CA ALA A 101 -6.87 -10.75 7.27
C ALA A 101 -7.84 -11.94 7.22
N ALA A 102 -7.60 -12.96 8.05
CA ALA A 102 -8.45 -14.15 8.10
C ALA A 102 -9.89 -13.86 8.53
N LEU A 103 -10.12 -12.78 9.28
CA LEU A 103 -11.45 -12.38 9.78
C LEU A 103 -12.19 -11.38 8.88
N ALA A 104 -11.51 -10.82 7.88
CA ALA A 104 -12.06 -9.80 6.98
C ALA A 104 -12.67 -10.44 5.72
N ASP A 105 -13.57 -9.71 5.07
CA ASP A 105 -14.14 -10.11 3.77
C ASP A 105 -13.12 -9.83 2.64
N VAL A 106 -12.24 -8.83 2.84
CA VAL A 106 -11.14 -8.48 1.93
C VAL A 106 -9.92 -8.03 2.71
N SER A 107 -8.74 -8.40 2.23
CA SER A 107 -7.48 -7.87 2.73
C SER A 107 -6.87 -6.91 1.73
N ILE A 108 -6.35 -5.77 2.20
CA ILE A 108 -5.68 -4.77 1.38
C ILE A 108 -4.26 -4.59 1.90
N VAL A 109 -3.27 -4.98 1.12
CA VAL A 109 -1.86 -4.83 1.49
C VAL A 109 -1.26 -3.63 0.75
N CYS A 110 -0.86 -2.63 1.52
CA CYS A 110 -0.21 -1.41 1.02
C CYS A 110 1.30 -1.58 1.06
N ALA A 111 1.88 -1.95 -0.06
CA ALA A 111 3.30 -2.22 -0.24
C ALA A 111 3.93 -1.20 -1.21
N GLY A 112 5.25 -1.11 -1.23
CA GLY A 112 5.88 -0.20 -2.17
C GLY A 112 7.37 0.06 -1.91
N THR A 113 7.85 1.07 -2.60
CA THR A 113 9.23 1.54 -2.53
C THR A 113 9.26 2.89 -1.80
N GLY A 114 10.09 2.98 -0.78
CA GLY A 114 10.24 4.20 0.02
C GLY A 114 11.47 5.02 -0.40
N ALA A 115 11.72 6.13 0.30
CA ALA A 115 12.88 6.99 0.08
C ALA A 115 14.23 6.31 0.20
N ASP A 116 14.26 5.18 0.86
CA ASP A 116 15.44 4.35 1.02
C ASP A 116 15.72 3.45 -0.17
N LEU A 117 14.74 3.31 -1.06
CA LEU A 117 14.85 2.51 -2.27
C LEU A 117 14.77 3.35 -3.54
N GLU A 118 14.06 4.47 -3.50
CA GLU A 118 13.92 5.39 -4.63
C GLU A 118 14.28 6.81 -4.18
N TYR A 119 15.50 7.23 -4.46
CA TYR A 119 16.02 8.57 -4.14
C TYR A 119 16.94 9.08 -5.25
N GLU A 120 17.04 10.40 -5.34
CA GLU A 120 17.95 11.05 -6.29
C GLU A 120 19.40 10.62 -6.03
N SER A 121 20.11 10.28 -7.09
CA SER A 121 21.53 9.83 -7.08
C SER A 121 21.75 8.41 -6.51
N GLY A 122 20.70 7.62 -6.32
CA GLY A 122 20.83 6.23 -5.90
C GLY A 122 19.87 5.29 -6.62
N ASP A 123 20.41 4.19 -7.14
CA ASP A 123 19.62 3.17 -7.82
C ASP A 123 19.30 2.00 -6.90
N ARG A 124 18.20 1.33 -7.19
CA ARG A 124 17.84 0.06 -6.53
C ARG A 124 18.71 -1.06 -7.09
N GLU A 125 19.20 -1.93 -6.21
CA GLU A 125 19.94 -3.14 -6.59
C GLU A 125 19.00 -4.18 -7.25
N SER A 126 17.71 -4.09 -6.98
CA SER A 126 16.68 -5.02 -7.49
C SER A 126 15.37 -4.29 -7.73
N ILE A 127 14.63 -4.71 -8.75
CA ILE A 127 13.26 -4.26 -9.00
C ILE A 127 12.21 -5.00 -8.14
N ARG A 128 12.63 -5.95 -7.30
CA ARG A 128 11.74 -6.61 -6.34
C ARG A 128 11.46 -5.72 -5.14
N LEU A 129 10.32 -5.96 -4.50
CA LEU A 129 10.05 -5.39 -3.17
C LEU A 129 11.02 -5.99 -2.13
N PRO A 130 11.25 -5.30 -1.01
CA PRO A 130 11.92 -5.91 0.14
C PRO A 130 11.27 -7.24 0.54
N GLU A 131 12.08 -8.25 0.85
CA GLU A 131 11.59 -9.60 1.17
C GLU A 131 10.50 -9.62 2.25
N VAL A 132 10.60 -8.75 3.25
CA VAL A 132 9.59 -8.64 4.31
C VAL A 132 8.22 -8.23 3.77
N GLN A 133 8.19 -7.38 2.76
CA GLN A 133 6.93 -6.97 2.12
C GLN A 133 6.35 -8.10 1.26
N GLU A 134 7.18 -8.77 0.45
CA GLU A 134 6.74 -9.91 -0.37
C GLU A 134 6.20 -11.05 0.50
N ARG A 135 6.89 -11.37 1.60
CA ARG A 135 6.40 -12.36 2.57
C ARG A 135 5.08 -11.94 3.20
N ALA A 136 4.95 -10.66 3.59
CA ALA A 136 3.70 -10.15 4.16
C ALA A 136 2.53 -10.30 3.19
N ILE A 137 2.72 -9.97 1.92
CA ILE A 137 1.71 -10.15 0.89
C ILE A 137 1.30 -11.62 0.79
N VAL A 138 2.26 -12.53 0.70
CA VAL A 138 1.99 -13.97 0.56
C VAL A 138 1.30 -14.55 1.79
N ASP A 139 1.76 -14.23 3.00
CA ASP A 139 1.20 -14.77 4.23
C ASP A 139 -0.23 -14.26 4.48
N ILE A 140 -0.48 -12.99 4.20
CA ILE A 140 -1.82 -12.39 4.26
C ILE A 140 -2.74 -13.02 3.21
N ALA A 141 -2.28 -13.16 1.97
CA ALA A 141 -3.07 -13.75 0.90
C ALA A 141 -3.37 -15.24 1.12
N LYS A 142 -2.48 -15.98 1.79
CA LYS A 142 -2.78 -17.36 2.21
C LYS A 142 -3.84 -17.43 3.30
N ALA A 143 -3.90 -16.44 4.19
CA ALA A 143 -4.92 -16.36 5.23
C ALA A 143 -6.28 -15.87 4.67
N ASN A 144 -6.23 -15.00 3.66
CA ASN A 144 -7.42 -14.50 2.97
C ASN A 144 -7.16 -14.40 1.46
N PRO A 145 -7.66 -15.33 0.64
CA PRO A 145 -7.50 -15.28 -0.81
C PRO A 145 -8.14 -14.03 -1.48
N GLU A 146 -9.11 -13.40 -0.82
CA GLU A 146 -9.68 -12.12 -1.25
C GLU A 146 -8.71 -10.97 -0.90
N THR A 147 -7.50 -11.01 -1.46
CA THR A 147 -6.46 -10.01 -1.19
C THR A 147 -6.21 -9.11 -2.40
N VAL A 148 -6.13 -7.82 -2.14
CA VAL A 148 -5.72 -6.76 -3.06
C VAL A 148 -4.40 -6.15 -2.58
N VAL A 149 -3.47 -5.93 -3.49
CA VAL A 149 -2.26 -5.14 -3.22
C VAL A 149 -2.41 -3.76 -3.83
N VAL A 150 -2.21 -2.73 -3.01
CA VAL A 150 -2.02 -1.35 -3.47
C VAL A 150 -0.53 -1.07 -3.45
N LEU A 151 0.03 -0.86 -4.64
CA LEU A 151 1.47 -0.72 -4.85
C LEU A 151 1.84 0.76 -5.01
N PHE A 152 2.63 1.26 -4.07
CA PHE A 152 3.17 2.62 -4.08
C PHE A 152 4.62 2.59 -4.57
N ALA A 153 4.83 2.87 -5.84
CA ALA A 153 6.15 2.83 -6.47
C ALA A 153 6.26 3.84 -7.62
N GLY A 154 7.39 4.50 -7.73
CA GLY A 154 7.68 5.44 -8.82
C GLY A 154 8.31 4.78 -10.04
N SER A 155 8.74 3.52 -9.91
CA SER A 155 9.39 2.76 -10.98
C SER A 155 8.90 1.31 -11.02
N ALA A 156 9.36 0.54 -11.99
CA ALA A 156 8.94 -0.85 -12.19
C ALA A 156 9.19 -1.73 -10.95
N VAL A 157 8.24 -2.59 -10.62
CA VAL A 157 8.34 -3.59 -9.56
C VAL A 157 8.06 -4.97 -10.15
N ASP A 158 8.95 -5.93 -9.86
CA ASP A 158 8.69 -7.34 -10.17
C ASP A 158 7.70 -7.91 -9.16
N VAL A 159 6.53 -8.28 -9.63
CA VAL A 159 5.43 -8.82 -8.83
C VAL A 159 5.34 -10.35 -8.90
N SER A 160 6.18 -11.00 -9.68
CA SER A 160 6.07 -12.43 -10.02
C SER A 160 6.08 -13.37 -8.80
N ALA A 161 6.75 -12.98 -7.72
CA ALA A 161 6.86 -13.80 -6.52
C ALA A 161 5.55 -13.88 -5.69
N TRP A 162 4.66 -12.91 -5.82
CA TRP A 162 3.46 -12.81 -5.01
C TRP A 162 2.16 -12.59 -5.81
N GLU A 163 2.26 -12.15 -7.07
CA GLU A 163 1.10 -11.95 -7.94
C GLU A 163 0.15 -13.16 -8.00
N PRO A 164 0.63 -14.43 -8.04
CA PRO A 164 -0.27 -15.58 -8.13
C PRO A 164 -1.16 -15.79 -6.89
N TYR A 165 -0.85 -15.16 -5.77
CA TYR A 165 -1.58 -15.31 -4.52
C TYR A 165 -2.69 -14.27 -4.31
N VAL A 166 -2.73 -13.20 -5.12
CA VAL A 166 -3.63 -12.06 -4.91
C VAL A 166 -4.62 -11.91 -6.05
N LYS A 167 -5.82 -11.42 -5.76
CA LYS A 167 -6.88 -11.21 -6.76
C LYS A 167 -6.90 -9.83 -7.39
N GLY A 168 -6.27 -8.86 -6.78
CA GLY A 168 -6.19 -7.51 -7.30
C GLY A 168 -4.85 -6.85 -7.07
N ILE A 169 -4.39 -6.06 -8.04
CA ILE A 169 -3.18 -5.23 -7.93
C ILE A 169 -3.50 -3.87 -8.53
N LEU A 170 -3.40 -2.83 -7.70
CA LEU A 170 -3.55 -1.45 -8.09
C LEU A 170 -2.21 -0.74 -7.92
N LEU A 171 -1.63 -0.23 -9.00
CA LEU A 171 -0.46 0.64 -8.96
C LEU A 171 -0.92 2.07 -8.75
N ALA A 172 -0.65 2.61 -7.57
CA ALA A 172 -1.01 3.96 -7.17
C ALA A 172 0.12 4.99 -7.40
N GLY A 173 1.33 4.54 -7.71
CA GLY A 173 2.47 5.44 -7.83
C GLY A 173 2.79 6.16 -6.53
N PHE A 174 3.29 7.38 -6.62
CA PHE A 174 3.46 8.30 -5.49
C PHE A 174 2.26 9.25 -5.45
N CYS A 175 1.19 8.80 -4.85
CA CYS A 175 -0.15 9.37 -4.95
C CYS A 175 -0.35 10.74 -4.27
N GLY A 176 0.64 11.23 -3.53
CA GLY A 176 0.59 12.55 -2.91
C GLY A 176 -0.50 12.68 -1.83
N GLU A 177 -0.78 13.91 -1.46
CA GLU A 177 -1.69 14.28 -0.36
C GLU A 177 -3.14 13.80 -0.57
N ARG A 178 -3.58 13.62 -1.82
CA ARG A 178 -4.96 13.26 -2.15
C ARG A 178 -5.13 11.82 -2.62
N GLY A 179 -4.06 11.02 -2.60
CA GLY A 179 -4.10 9.64 -3.06
C GLY A 179 -5.16 8.77 -2.41
N GLY A 180 -5.39 8.95 -1.12
CA GLY A 180 -6.43 8.20 -0.42
C GLY A 180 -7.87 8.60 -0.81
N ALA A 181 -8.08 9.77 -1.40
CA ALA A 181 -9.39 10.24 -1.84
C ALA A 181 -9.68 9.90 -3.31
N ALA A 182 -8.61 9.64 -4.09
CA ALA A 182 -8.69 9.26 -5.49
C ALA A 182 -9.16 7.83 -5.68
#